data_1b33ae4cacbeac4c2a165bdc93c95563
#
_entry.id   1b33ae4cacbeac4c2a165bdc93c95563
#
_cell.length_a   1.000
_cell.length_b   1.000
_cell.length_c   1.000
_cell.angle_alpha   90.00
_cell.angle_beta   90.00
_cell.angle_gamma   90.00
#
_symmetry.space_group_name_H-M   'P 1'
#
loop_
_entity.id
_entity.type
_entity.pdbx_description
1 polymer ?
#
loop_
_entity_poly.entity_id
_entity_poly.type
_entity_poly.pdbx_seq_one_letter_code
_entity_poly.pdbx_strand_id
1 'polypeptide(L)'
;MPAGSRKGGYGLGADPGDVLHRRLSEHAGSIDETRNLDLVDFKCRFLIVDDIWIPLGEALLIETFRPVWNLLVDGFGHHDQGKARRGQMKSSWDTLHPGRPWAEKVERRNVKSAEEIAKEVVTYLETGMVPQK
;
A
#
# COMPACT_ATOMS: atom_id res chain seq x y z
N MET A 1 13.39 -14.19 -11.82
CA MET A 1 13.70 -14.74 -10.50
C MET A 1 12.61 -15.72 -10.13
N PRO A 2 12.93 -16.96 -9.82
CA PRO A 2 11.93 -17.79 -9.19
C PRO A 2 11.54 -17.09 -7.88
N ALA A 3 10.25 -16.91 -7.68
CA ALA A 3 9.72 -16.45 -6.41
C ALA A 3 10.36 -17.34 -5.34
N GLY A 4 11.16 -16.73 -4.46
CA GLY A 4 11.78 -17.46 -3.39
C GLY A 4 10.73 -18.30 -2.71
N SER A 5 11.03 -19.57 -2.54
CA SER A 5 10.18 -20.56 -1.89
C SER A 5 9.53 -19.91 -0.67
N ARG A 6 8.24 -19.63 -0.77
CA ARG A 6 7.46 -19.20 0.38
C ARG A 6 7.43 -20.37 1.33
N LYS A 7 8.18 -20.29 2.41
CA LYS A 7 8.07 -21.20 3.53
C LYS A 7 6.74 -20.94 4.26
N GLY A 8 5.65 -21.13 3.57
CA GLY A 8 4.33 -21.12 4.13
C GLY A 8 3.72 -22.47 3.84
N GLY A 9 3.15 -23.07 4.81
CA GLY A 9 2.45 -24.32 4.63
C GLY A 9 1.23 -24.13 3.74
N TYR A 10 0.69 -25.24 3.33
CA TYR A 10 -0.54 -25.29 2.56
C TYR A 10 -1.70 -25.58 3.50
N GLY A 11 -2.80 -24.82 3.36
CA GLY A 11 -4.04 -25.07 4.05
C GLY A 11 -4.24 -24.36 5.41
N LEU A 12 -5.35 -24.67 6.05
CA LEU A 12 -5.75 -24.06 7.31
C LEU A 12 -4.79 -24.42 8.45
N GLY A 13 -4.35 -23.41 9.19
CA GLY A 13 -3.42 -23.58 10.33
C GLY A 13 -1.95 -23.64 9.94
N ALA A 14 -1.62 -23.42 8.67
CA ALA A 14 -0.24 -23.36 8.22
C ALA A 14 0.48 -22.10 8.72
N ASP A 15 1.79 -22.22 9.00
CA ASP A 15 2.64 -21.11 9.39
C ASP A 15 2.72 -20.10 8.23
N PRO A 16 2.41 -18.81 8.44
CA PRO A 16 2.54 -17.77 7.42
C PRO A 16 3.99 -17.55 6.94
N GLY A 17 5.00 -18.02 7.71
CA GLY A 17 6.41 -17.90 7.40
C GLY A 17 6.94 -16.46 7.49
N ASP A 18 8.22 -16.30 7.12
CA ASP A 18 8.94 -15.02 7.25
C ASP A 18 8.50 -13.96 6.23
N VAL A 19 7.93 -14.40 5.11
CA VAL A 19 7.50 -13.48 4.02
C VAL A 19 6.42 -12.53 4.50
N LEU A 20 5.39 -13.04 5.18
CA LEU A 20 4.31 -12.21 5.72
C LEU A 20 4.84 -11.24 6.77
N HIS A 21 5.65 -11.70 7.71
CA HIS A 21 6.25 -10.84 8.73
C HIS A 21 7.09 -9.72 8.12
N ARG A 22 7.90 -10.02 7.13
CA ARG A 22 8.71 -9.03 6.43
C ARG A 22 7.83 -7.99 5.72
N ARG A 23 6.79 -8.41 5.01
CA ARG A 23 5.86 -7.51 4.33
C ARG A 23 5.12 -6.59 5.30
N LEU A 24 4.65 -7.13 6.42
CA LEU A 24 4.00 -6.34 7.46
C LEU A 24 4.95 -5.36 8.12
N SER A 25 6.21 -5.75 8.34
CA SER A 25 7.24 -4.86 8.88
C SER A 25 7.57 -3.72 7.93
N GLU A 26 7.65 -3.99 6.63
CA GLU A 26 7.86 -2.96 5.59
C GLU A 26 6.70 -1.96 5.56
N HIS A 27 5.46 -2.44 5.65
CA HIS A 27 4.27 -1.59 5.70
C HIS A 27 4.20 -0.75 6.98
N ALA A 28 4.50 -1.35 8.11
CA ALA A 28 4.59 -0.64 9.38
C ALA A 28 5.65 0.47 9.34
N GLY A 29 6.82 0.17 8.79
CA GLY A 29 7.88 1.14 8.58
C GLY A 29 7.45 2.30 7.68
N SER A 30 6.76 2.02 6.59
CA SER A 30 6.25 3.07 5.69
C SER A 30 5.26 4.00 6.40
N ILE A 31 4.39 3.47 7.25
CA ILE A 31 3.44 4.27 8.04
C ILE A 31 4.19 5.11 9.09
N ASP A 32 5.13 4.49 9.79
CA ASP A 32 5.88 5.13 10.87
C ASP A 32 6.77 6.28 10.38
N GLU A 33 7.25 6.22 9.15
CA GLU A 33 8.04 7.28 8.51
C GLU A 33 7.21 8.51 8.12
N THR A 34 5.90 8.41 8.05
CA THR A 34 5.05 9.55 7.67
C THR A 34 4.89 10.57 8.79
N ARG A 35 4.62 11.81 8.42
CA ARG A 35 4.40 12.91 9.38
C ARG A 35 2.95 13.00 9.87
N ASN A 36 2.01 12.39 9.17
CA ASN A 36 0.57 12.58 9.41
C ASN A 36 -0.21 11.28 9.59
N LEU A 37 0.46 10.16 9.78
CA LEU A 37 -0.14 8.89 10.20
C LEU A 37 0.53 8.43 11.49
N ASP A 38 -0.24 7.77 12.34
CA ASP A 38 0.27 7.15 13.56
C ASP A 38 0.08 5.63 13.47
N LEU A 39 1.16 4.89 13.62
CA LEU A 39 1.14 3.43 13.50
C LEU A 39 0.17 2.77 14.50
N VAL A 40 -0.06 3.39 15.66
CA VAL A 40 -0.98 2.82 16.67
C VAL A 40 -2.44 2.78 16.21
N ASP A 41 -2.81 3.60 15.21
CA ASP A 41 -4.16 3.61 14.64
C ASP A 41 -4.43 2.45 13.69
N PHE A 42 -3.39 1.67 13.36
CA PHE A 42 -3.47 0.59 12.39
C PHE A 42 -3.53 -0.76 13.06
N LYS A 43 -4.37 -1.62 12.52
CA LYS A 43 -4.46 -3.03 12.86
C LYS A 43 -4.25 -3.85 11.59
N CYS A 44 -3.75 -5.06 11.74
CA CYS A 44 -3.54 -5.96 10.63
C CYS A 44 -4.37 -7.22 10.81
N ARG A 45 -4.90 -7.69 9.69
CA ARG A 45 -5.45 -9.03 9.53
C ARG A 45 -4.75 -9.70 8.36
N PHE A 46 -4.62 -10.99 8.44
CA PHE A 46 -4.05 -11.77 7.33
C PHE A 46 -4.85 -13.03 7.07
N LEU A 47 -4.80 -13.48 5.83
CA LEU A 47 -5.43 -14.71 5.37
C LEU A 47 -4.35 -15.62 4.82
N ILE A 48 -4.35 -16.89 5.27
CA ILE A 48 -3.46 -17.91 4.74
C ILE A 48 -4.24 -18.74 3.73
N VAL A 49 -3.75 -18.75 2.50
CA VAL A 49 -4.32 -19.52 1.39
C VAL A 49 -3.20 -20.18 0.59
N ASP A 50 -3.52 -21.20 -0.18
CA ASP A 50 -2.57 -21.76 -1.13
C ASP A 50 -2.16 -20.72 -2.17
N ASP A 51 -0.90 -20.79 -2.62
CA ASP A 51 -0.31 -19.78 -3.51
C ASP A 51 -1.14 -19.52 -4.78
N ILE A 52 -1.77 -20.57 -5.32
CA ILE A 52 -2.63 -20.45 -6.51
C ILE A 52 -3.84 -19.54 -6.29
N TRP A 53 -4.31 -19.40 -5.07
CA TRP A 53 -5.50 -18.60 -4.71
C TRP A 53 -5.18 -17.18 -4.25
N ILE A 54 -3.89 -16.83 -4.09
CA ILE A 54 -3.49 -15.51 -3.60
C ILE A 54 -4.03 -14.37 -4.47
N PRO A 55 -3.88 -14.40 -5.82
CA PRO A 55 -4.41 -13.32 -6.67
C PRO A 55 -5.93 -13.18 -6.57
N LEU A 56 -6.65 -14.31 -6.50
CA LEU A 56 -8.11 -14.28 -6.34
C LEU A 56 -8.53 -13.74 -4.96
N GLY A 57 -7.85 -14.16 -3.90
CA GLY A 57 -8.10 -13.68 -2.53
C GLY A 57 -7.87 -12.17 -2.42
N GLU A 58 -6.77 -11.68 -2.99
CA GLU A 58 -6.48 -10.24 -3.04
C GLU A 58 -7.57 -9.47 -3.80
N ALA A 59 -7.96 -9.93 -4.98
CA ALA A 59 -9.00 -9.29 -5.79
C ALA A 59 -10.34 -9.23 -5.05
N LEU A 60 -10.74 -10.30 -4.38
CA LEU A 60 -11.96 -10.35 -3.59
C LEU A 60 -11.94 -9.40 -2.39
N LEU A 61 -10.80 -9.31 -1.69
CA LEU A 61 -10.65 -8.38 -0.57
C LEU A 61 -10.72 -6.92 -1.03
N ILE A 62 -10.09 -6.59 -2.14
CA ILE A 62 -10.14 -5.24 -2.73
C ILE A 62 -11.57 -4.90 -3.16
N GLU A 63 -12.25 -5.80 -3.84
CA GLU A 63 -13.63 -5.58 -4.28
C GLU A 63 -14.61 -5.45 -3.11
N THR A 64 -14.45 -6.28 -2.08
CA THR A 64 -15.34 -6.28 -0.91
C THR A 64 -15.16 -5.04 -0.04
N PHE A 65 -13.92 -4.71 0.30
CA PHE A 65 -13.62 -3.61 1.22
C PHE A 65 -13.39 -2.28 0.53
N ARG A 66 -13.09 -2.28 -0.76
CA ARG A 66 -12.82 -1.09 -1.58
C ARG A 66 -11.86 -0.11 -0.88
N PRO A 67 -10.64 -0.55 -0.53
CA PRO A 67 -9.73 0.25 0.27
C PRO A 67 -9.29 1.51 -0.46
N VAL A 68 -9.23 2.62 0.24
CA VAL A 68 -8.84 3.93 -0.31
C VAL A 68 -7.47 3.88 -0.98
N TRP A 69 -6.51 3.19 -0.36
CA TRP A 69 -5.14 3.10 -0.88
C TRP A 69 -4.99 2.18 -2.11
N ASN A 70 -6.00 1.39 -2.42
CA ASN A 70 -6.05 0.62 -3.67
C ASN A 70 -6.79 1.36 -4.78
N LEU A 71 -7.82 2.14 -4.44
CA LEU A 71 -8.73 2.73 -5.41
C LEU A 71 -8.39 4.19 -5.78
N LEU A 72 -7.95 4.99 -4.83
CA LEU A 72 -7.70 6.42 -5.03
C LEU A 72 -6.24 6.84 -4.80
N VAL A 73 -5.65 6.36 -3.72
CA VAL A 73 -4.36 6.84 -3.22
C VAL A 73 -3.34 5.73 -3.38
N ASP A 74 -2.81 5.59 -4.56
CA ASP A 74 -1.81 4.60 -4.90
C ASP A 74 -0.41 4.97 -4.39
N GLY A 75 0.45 3.99 -4.28
CA GLY A 75 1.86 4.16 -3.98
C GLY A 75 2.33 3.65 -2.63
N PHE A 76 1.42 3.23 -1.74
CA PHE A 76 1.81 2.69 -0.43
C PHE A 76 2.80 1.51 -0.54
N GLY A 77 2.57 0.60 -1.46
CA GLY A 77 3.43 -0.57 -1.69
C GLY A 77 4.72 -0.29 -2.46
N HIS A 78 4.99 0.95 -2.83
CA HIS A 78 6.22 1.30 -3.53
C HIS A 78 7.43 1.24 -2.60
N HIS A 79 8.58 0.88 -3.16
CA HIS A 79 9.87 0.83 -2.48
C HIS A 79 10.89 1.72 -3.17
N ASP A 80 11.97 2.05 -2.46
CA ASP A 80 13.12 2.74 -3.07
C ASP A 80 13.77 1.82 -4.11
N GLN A 81 13.69 2.22 -5.36
CA GLN A 81 14.36 1.57 -6.49
C GLN A 81 15.56 2.40 -7.00
N GLY A 82 16.12 3.24 -6.13
CA GLY A 82 17.25 4.08 -6.45
C GLY A 82 16.94 5.15 -7.50
N LYS A 83 17.92 5.44 -8.35
CA LYS A 83 17.83 6.52 -9.34
C LYS A 83 16.67 6.36 -10.33
N ALA A 84 16.29 5.14 -10.65
CA ALA A 84 15.19 4.87 -11.59
C ALA A 84 13.85 5.40 -11.06
N ARG A 85 13.60 5.25 -9.77
CA ARG A 85 12.38 5.74 -9.12
C ARG A 85 12.35 7.27 -9.02
N ARG A 86 13.50 7.92 -8.85
CA ARG A 86 13.60 9.37 -8.71
C ARG A 86 13.18 10.14 -9.95
N GLY A 87 13.28 9.53 -11.15
CA GLY A 87 12.79 10.10 -12.39
C GLY A 87 11.29 9.98 -12.61
N GLN A 88 10.59 9.25 -11.74
CA GLN A 88 9.14 9.07 -11.81
C GLN A 88 8.42 10.15 -11.00
N MET A 89 7.14 10.30 -11.27
CA MET A 89 6.28 11.21 -10.51
C MET A 89 6.06 10.67 -9.08
N LYS A 90 6.10 11.56 -8.09
CA LYS A 90 5.75 11.20 -6.71
C LYS A 90 4.34 10.63 -6.66
N SER A 91 4.17 9.52 -5.96
CA SER A 91 2.87 8.86 -5.84
C SER A 91 1.85 9.71 -5.09
N SER A 92 0.57 9.41 -5.29
CA SER A 92 -0.51 10.04 -4.53
C SER A 92 -0.37 9.78 -3.03
N TRP A 93 0.04 8.57 -2.65
CA TRP A 93 0.25 8.22 -1.25
C TRP A 93 1.37 9.06 -0.61
N ASP A 94 2.51 9.19 -1.26
CA ASP A 94 3.63 9.99 -0.74
C ASP A 94 3.34 11.48 -0.76
N THR A 95 2.46 11.94 -1.63
CA THR A 95 1.98 13.31 -1.65
C THR A 95 1.05 13.61 -0.49
N LEU A 96 0.10 12.70 -0.21
CA LEU A 96 -0.86 12.83 0.89
C LEU A 96 -0.21 12.57 2.25
N HIS A 97 0.72 11.62 2.32
CA HIS A 97 1.39 11.19 3.54
C HIS A 97 2.92 11.32 3.40
N PRO A 98 3.45 12.56 3.46
CA PRO A 98 4.88 12.79 3.28
C PRO A 98 5.70 12.26 4.45
N GLY A 99 6.93 11.86 4.18
CA GLY A 99 7.88 11.45 5.21
C GLY A 99 8.83 10.32 4.83
N ARG A 100 8.44 9.40 3.92
CA ARG A 100 9.37 8.35 3.49
C ARG A 100 10.62 8.96 2.86
N PRO A 101 11.84 8.70 3.39
CA PRO A 101 13.05 9.41 2.96
C PRO A 101 13.35 9.29 1.47
N TRP A 102 13.14 8.12 0.88
CA TRP A 102 13.39 7.93 -0.55
C TRP A 102 12.36 8.67 -1.42
N ALA A 103 11.11 8.78 -0.97
CA ALA A 103 10.06 9.49 -1.69
C ALA A 103 10.27 11.01 -1.66
N GLU A 104 10.85 11.53 -0.59
CA GLU A 104 11.22 12.95 -0.51
C GLU A 104 12.30 13.34 -1.54
N LYS A 105 13.07 12.37 -2.04
CA LYS A 105 14.07 12.58 -3.10
C LYS A 105 13.51 12.52 -4.51
N VAL A 106 12.21 12.20 -4.67
CA VAL A 106 11.54 12.20 -5.96
C VAL A 106 11.27 13.65 -6.36
N GLU A 107 11.89 14.09 -7.45
CA GLU A 107 11.86 15.50 -7.87
C GLU A 107 10.54 15.90 -8.53
N ARG A 108 9.94 14.98 -9.29
CA ARG A 108 8.71 15.25 -10.03
C ARG A 108 7.50 15.15 -9.13
N ARG A 109 6.87 16.28 -8.88
CA ARG A 109 5.65 16.34 -8.05
C ARG A 109 4.48 15.63 -8.71
N ASN A 110 3.52 15.18 -7.89
CA ASN A 110 2.25 14.69 -8.38
C ASN A 110 1.47 15.82 -9.08
N VAL A 111 0.64 15.48 -10.05
CA VAL A 111 -0.24 16.43 -10.74
C VAL A 111 -1.29 17.03 -9.81
N LYS A 112 -1.66 16.32 -8.76
CA LYS A 112 -2.58 16.78 -7.71
C LYS A 112 -1.83 17.18 -6.46
N SER A 113 -2.31 18.21 -5.79
CA SER A 113 -1.83 18.60 -4.46
C SER A 113 -2.34 17.63 -3.39
N ALA A 114 -1.73 17.66 -2.20
CA ALA A 114 -2.20 16.88 -1.06
C ALA A 114 -3.64 17.24 -0.68
N GLU A 115 -3.99 18.51 -0.77
CA GLU A 115 -5.34 19.01 -0.48
C GLU A 115 -6.38 18.48 -1.48
N GLU A 116 -6.04 18.43 -2.75
CA GLU A 116 -6.91 17.85 -3.78
C GLU A 116 -7.12 16.36 -3.57
N ILE A 117 -6.06 15.62 -3.27
CA ILE A 117 -6.14 14.19 -2.97
C ILE A 117 -6.98 13.96 -1.71
N ALA A 118 -6.75 14.73 -0.65
CA ALA A 118 -7.52 14.62 0.59
C ALA A 118 -9.01 14.88 0.36
N LYS A 119 -9.36 15.85 -0.47
CA LYS A 119 -10.73 16.16 -0.84
C LYS A 119 -11.41 15.01 -1.56
N GLU A 120 -10.72 14.39 -2.51
CA GLU A 120 -11.22 13.19 -3.20
C GLU A 120 -11.44 12.02 -2.24
N VAL A 121 -10.53 11.81 -1.28
CA VAL A 121 -10.67 10.78 -0.25
C VAL A 121 -11.92 11.03 0.61
N VAL A 122 -12.12 12.24 1.10
CA VAL A 122 -13.30 12.60 1.90
C VAL A 122 -14.58 12.35 1.09
N THR A 123 -14.64 12.80 -0.15
CA THR A 123 -15.77 12.57 -1.04
C THR A 123 -16.05 11.08 -1.24
N TYR A 124 -15.01 10.30 -1.45
CA TYR A 124 -15.14 8.86 -1.59
C TYR A 124 -15.68 8.20 -0.32
N LEU A 125 -15.18 8.58 0.85
CA LEU A 125 -15.64 8.03 2.13
C LEU A 125 -17.10 8.38 2.42
N GLU A 126 -17.56 9.53 1.96
CA GLU A 126 -18.95 9.99 2.14
C GLU A 126 -19.91 9.36 1.11
N THR A 127 -19.49 9.20 -0.13
CA THR A 127 -20.37 8.82 -1.24
C THR A 127 -20.13 7.41 -1.81
N GLY A 128 -18.98 6.81 -1.55
CA GLY A 128 -18.55 5.56 -2.17
C GLY A 128 -18.17 5.68 -3.65
N MET A 129 -18.18 6.88 -4.21
CA MET A 129 -17.89 7.14 -5.62
C MET A 129 -16.41 7.46 -5.83
N VAL A 130 -15.78 6.73 -6.76
CA VAL A 130 -14.42 7.02 -7.20
C VAL A 130 -14.48 8.15 -8.23
N PRO A 131 -13.64 9.22 -8.07
CA PRO A 131 -13.58 10.28 -9.06
C PRO A 131 -13.22 9.73 -10.44
N GLN A 132 -13.93 10.17 -11.47
CA GLN A 132 -13.56 9.85 -12.84
C GLN A 132 -12.28 10.59 -13.21
N LYS A 133 -11.37 9.88 -13.86
CA LYS A 133 -10.12 10.46 -14.37
C LYS A 133 -10.39 11.37 -15.56
#